data_f4f8d08477e3fa38d5b7bf47f2aa916b
#
_entry.id   f4f8d08477e3fa38d5b7bf47f2aa916b
#
_cell.length_a   1.000
_cell.length_b   1.000
_cell.length_c   1.000
_cell.angle_alpha   90.00
_cell.angle_beta   90.00
_cell.angle_gamma   90.00
#
_symmetry.space_group_name_H-M   'P 1'
#
loop_
_entity.id
_entity.type
_entity.pdbx_description
1 polymer ?
#
loop_
_entity_poly.entity_id
_entity_poly.type
_entity_poly.pdbx_seq_one_letter_code
_entity_poly.pdbx_strand_id
1 'polypeptide(L)'
;MRGILAVGIVAALAACKPVDDSPDRPESALEFPLPDRPVSNVVSNQFSNEDARDRRGEAQKVMDLAGIDDGMTAADIGAGEGYYTVRLSERVGSDGRVLAQDIDREALERLGRRVEKERLDNVSIKLGDVDDPQLPADSFDRIFLVHMYHEVTEPYAFLWRLWPALAREGQVIVVDTDRPTDQHGIPPKLLFCEFDQAGFKLIEFIEKPDIKGYFARFGRQEERPEPGEITACSLGSQ
;
A
#
# COMPACT_ATOMS: atom_id res chain seq x y z
N MET A 1 0.33 -71.30 3.00
CA MET A 1 -0.34 -70.00 3.27
C MET A 1 0.59 -68.94 2.76
N ARG A 2 0.26 -68.33 1.62
CA ARG A 2 1.03 -67.19 1.03
C ARG A 2 0.30 -65.90 1.29
N GLY A 3 0.89 -65.07 2.11
CA GLY A 3 0.38 -63.73 2.38
C GLY A 3 0.75 -62.76 1.24
N ILE A 4 -0.25 -62.11 0.67
CA ILE A 4 -0.11 -61.07 -0.34
C ILE A 4 -0.06 -59.71 0.42
N LEU A 5 1.10 -59.04 0.33
CA LEU A 5 1.22 -57.67 0.81
C LEU A 5 0.68 -56.73 -0.29
N ALA A 6 -0.39 -56.01 -0.02
CA ALA A 6 -0.89 -54.97 -0.89
C ALA A 6 -0.16 -53.65 -0.53
N VAL A 7 0.66 -53.16 -1.46
CA VAL A 7 1.27 -51.80 -1.37
C VAL A 7 0.28 -50.78 -1.94
N GLY A 8 -0.29 -50.00 -1.07
CA GLY A 8 -1.15 -48.86 -1.46
C GLY A 8 -0.30 -47.70 -1.97
N ILE A 9 -0.43 -47.36 -3.25
CA ILE A 9 0.14 -46.15 -3.83
C ILE A 9 -0.79 -44.98 -3.51
N VAL A 10 -0.36 -44.09 -2.62
CA VAL A 10 -1.01 -42.81 -2.40
C VAL A 10 -0.57 -41.84 -3.52
N ALA A 11 -1.44 -41.64 -4.50
CA ALA A 11 -1.24 -40.60 -5.51
C ALA A 11 -1.52 -39.21 -4.88
N ALA A 12 -0.47 -38.43 -4.66
CA ALA A 12 -0.60 -37.05 -4.33
C ALA A 12 -1.12 -36.26 -5.56
N LEU A 13 -2.36 -35.85 -5.53
CA LEU A 13 -2.91 -34.91 -6.52
C LEU A 13 -2.31 -33.54 -6.25
N ALA A 14 -1.29 -33.18 -7.02
CA ALA A 14 -0.85 -31.78 -7.11
C ALA A 14 -1.99 -31.00 -7.78
N ALA A 15 -2.69 -30.20 -7.00
CA ALA A 15 -3.64 -29.22 -7.51
C ALA A 15 -2.84 -28.16 -8.29
N CYS A 16 -2.85 -28.24 -9.62
CA CYS A 16 -2.38 -27.15 -10.46
C CYS A 16 -3.29 -25.94 -10.18
N LYS A 17 -2.74 -24.88 -9.56
CA LYS A 17 -3.42 -23.58 -9.53
C LYS A 17 -3.57 -23.12 -10.98
N PRO A 18 -4.72 -22.55 -11.39
CA PRO A 18 -4.84 -21.94 -12.69
C PRO A 18 -3.82 -20.81 -12.79
N VAL A 19 -2.95 -20.87 -13.79
CA VAL A 19 -2.11 -19.73 -14.18
C VAL A 19 -3.04 -18.75 -14.83
N ASP A 20 -3.13 -17.53 -14.26
CA ASP A 20 -3.87 -16.45 -14.87
C ASP A 20 -2.97 -15.80 -15.93
N ASP A 21 -3.24 -16.13 -17.21
CA ASP A 21 -2.56 -15.57 -18.39
C ASP A 21 -3.11 -14.16 -18.75
N SER A 22 -3.47 -13.32 -17.78
CA SER A 22 -3.84 -11.94 -18.06
C SER A 22 -2.65 -11.22 -18.72
N PRO A 23 -2.77 -10.77 -19.99
CA PRO A 23 -1.60 -10.34 -20.79
C PRO A 23 -0.91 -9.08 -20.27
N ASP A 24 -1.46 -8.42 -19.25
CA ASP A 24 -0.97 -7.15 -18.71
C ASP A 24 -0.36 -7.27 -17.30
N ARG A 25 -0.29 -8.48 -16.71
CA ARG A 25 0.32 -8.66 -15.39
C ARG A 25 1.85 -8.68 -15.46
N PRO A 26 2.56 -7.99 -14.54
CA PRO A 26 4.00 -8.16 -14.39
C PRO A 26 4.35 -9.63 -14.09
N GLU A 27 5.40 -10.17 -14.72
CA GLU A 27 5.88 -11.54 -14.47
C GLU A 27 6.19 -11.74 -12.98
N SER A 28 6.69 -10.73 -12.32
CA SER A 28 6.99 -10.69 -10.88
C SER A 28 5.76 -10.81 -9.97
N ALA A 29 4.55 -10.55 -10.47
CA ALA A 29 3.31 -10.68 -9.71
C ALA A 29 2.60 -12.03 -9.89
N LEU A 30 3.05 -12.89 -10.82
CA LEU A 30 2.36 -14.14 -11.17
C LEU A 30 2.32 -15.18 -10.05
N GLU A 31 3.21 -15.09 -9.07
CA GLU A 31 3.20 -15.98 -7.88
C GLU A 31 2.14 -15.58 -6.84
N PHE A 32 1.55 -14.38 -6.98
CA PHE A 32 0.52 -13.86 -6.08
C PHE A 32 -0.88 -14.03 -6.69
N PRO A 33 -1.94 -14.14 -5.85
CA PRO A 33 -3.30 -14.17 -6.37
C PRO A 33 -3.70 -12.81 -6.95
N LEU A 34 -4.61 -12.81 -7.93
CA LEU A 34 -5.30 -11.60 -8.35
C LEU A 34 -6.28 -11.12 -7.27
N PRO A 35 -6.51 -9.81 -7.14
CA PRO A 35 -7.57 -9.31 -6.28
C PRO A 35 -8.94 -9.73 -6.83
N ASP A 36 -9.83 -10.20 -5.95
CA ASP A 36 -11.24 -10.48 -6.28
C ASP A 36 -12.08 -9.20 -6.08
N ARG A 37 -11.67 -8.14 -6.75
CA ARG A 37 -12.32 -6.83 -6.76
C ARG A 37 -11.99 -6.05 -8.03
N PRO A 38 -12.91 -5.20 -8.51
CA PRO A 38 -12.54 -4.23 -9.54
C PRO A 38 -11.50 -3.26 -9.00
N VAL A 39 -10.69 -2.68 -9.88
CA VAL A 39 -9.69 -1.67 -9.54
C VAL A 39 -10.06 -0.36 -10.22
N SER A 40 -10.01 0.75 -9.47
CA SER A 40 -10.21 2.08 -10.03
C SER A 40 -9.07 2.41 -10.99
N ASN A 41 -9.40 3.14 -12.06
CA ASN A 41 -8.36 3.71 -12.91
C ASN A 41 -7.53 4.72 -12.11
N VAL A 42 -6.23 4.75 -12.36
CA VAL A 42 -5.36 5.77 -11.81
C VAL A 42 -5.85 7.13 -12.31
N VAL A 43 -6.33 7.96 -11.39
CA VAL A 43 -6.80 9.30 -11.69
C VAL A 43 -5.80 10.29 -11.11
N SER A 44 -4.78 10.61 -11.90
CA SER A 44 -3.85 11.65 -11.53
C SER A 44 -4.61 12.96 -11.31
N ASN A 45 -4.58 13.48 -10.08
CA ASN A 45 -4.79 14.89 -9.71
C ASN A 45 -6.12 15.60 -9.99
N GLN A 46 -7.09 15.01 -10.68
CA GLN A 46 -8.35 15.72 -10.97
C GLN A 46 -9.23 15.95 -9.73
N PHE A 47 -8.96 15.28 -8.61
CA PHE A 47 -9.80 15.34 -7.40
C PHE A 47 -9.13 15.94 -6.17
N SER A 48 -7.83 16.22 -6.18
CA SER A 48 -7.15 16.80 -5.04
C SER A 48 -6.89 18.30 -5.20
N ASN A 49 -7.91 19.10 -5.04
CA ASN A 49 -7.69 20.52 -4.76
C ASN A 49 -7.04 20.62 -3.38
N GLU A 50 -5.73 20.92 -3.34
CA GLU A 50 -4.94 21.06 -2.10
C GLU A 50 -5.61 22.01 -1.12
N ASP A 51 -6.12 23.16 -1.60
CA ASP A 51 -6.84 24.15 -0.77
C ASP A 51 -8.05 23.53 -0.07
N ALA A 52 -8.77 22.61 -0.73
CA ALA A 52 -9.92 21.96 -0.11
C ALA A 52 -9.51 20.94 0.95
N ARG A 53 -8.38 20.25 0.76
CA ARG A 53 -7.79 19.34 1.74
C ARG A 53 -7.26 20.13 2.94
N ASP A 54 -6.57 21.23 2.70
CA ASP A 54 -6.04 22.11 3.74
C ASP A 54 -7.16 22.75 4.58
N ARG A 55 -8.25 23.21 3.95
CA ARG A 55 -9.41 23.72 4.71
C ARG A 55 -10.02 22.70 5.66
N ARG A 56 -9.88 21.40 5.39
CA ARG A 56 -10.28 20.31 6.29
C ARG A 56 -9.22 19.95 7.32
N GLY A 57 -8.00 20.47 7.14
CA GLY A 57 -6.83 20.11 7.95
C GLY A 57 -6.46 18.63 7.77
N GLU A 58 -6.67 18.08 6.57
CA GLU A 58 -6.55 16.63 6.33
C GLU A 58 -5.15 16.10 6.67
N ALA A 59 -4.11 16.64 6.03
CA ALA A 59 -2.75 16.17 6.25
C ALA A 59 -2.30 16.33 7.71
N GLN A 60 -2.62 17.48 8.35
CA GLN A 60 -2.29 17.72 9.74
C GLN A 60 -2.91 16.66 10.65
N LYS A 61 -4.21 16.42 10.52
CA LYS A 61 -4.94 15.42 11.33
C LYS A 61 -4.40 14.01 11.13
N VAL A 62 -4.11 13.64 9.88
CA VAL A 62 -3.58 12.32 9.55
C VAL A 62 -2.17 12.13 10.10
N MET A 63 -1.29 13.14 9.96
CA MET A 63 0.06 13.09 10.52
C MET A 63 0.06 13.05 12.05
N ASP A 64 -0.87 13.76 12.72
CA ASP A 64 -1.04 13.71 14.17
C ASP A 64 -1.48 12.29 14.63
N LEU A 65 -2.46 11.69 13.94
CA LEU A 65 -2.88 10.31 14.19
C LEU A 65 -1.77 9.31 13.91
N ALA A 66 -0.98 9.51 12.85
CA ALA A 66 0.14 8.65 12.51
C ALA A 66 1.32 8.76 13.48
N GLY A 67 1.32 9.78 14.35
CA GLY A 67 2.42 10.05 15.28
C GLY A 67 3.71 10.34 14.52
N ILE A 68 3.65 11.26 13.54
CA ILE A 68 4.84 11.75 12.84
C ILE A 68 5.53 12.80 13.70
N ASP A 69 6.78 12.53 14.04
CA ASP A 69 7.64 13.41 14.81
C ASP A 69 8.91 13.81 14.02
N ASP A 70 9.58 14.86 14.51
CA ASP A 70 10.86 15.31 13.99
C ASP A 70 11.91 14.19 13.97
N GLY A 71 12.73 14.11 12.93
CA GLY A 71 13.76 13.10 12.72
C GLY A 71 13.28 11.76 12.14
N MET A 72 11.97 11.54 11.99
CA MET A 72 11.43 10.30 11.41
C MET A 72 11.73 10.19 9.91
N THR A 73 11.76 8.94 9.43
CA THR A 73 11.80 8.61 8.01
C THR A 73 10.42 8.16 7.53
N ALA A 74 9.83 8.89 6.60
CA ALA A 74 8.52 8.59 6.03
C ALA A 74 8.59 8.29 4.54
N ALA A 75 7.67 7.45 4.05
CA ALA A 75 7.41 7.28 2.62
C ALA A 75 6.00 7.78 2.29
N ASP A 76 5.88 8.49 1.17
CA ASP A 76 4.62 8.94 0.56
C ASP A 76 4.45 8.17 -0.75
N ILE A 77 3.57 7.17 -0.77
CA ILE A 77 3.36 6.28 -1.90
C ILE A 77 2.12 6.71 -2.68
N GLY A 78 2.24 6.79 -4.01
CA GLY A 78 1.24 7.46 -4.84
C GLY A 78 1.28 8.97 -4.59
N ALA A 79 2.49 9.52 -4.48
CA ALA A 79 2.73 10.91 -4.04
C ALA A 79 2.12 11.96 -4.97
N GLY A 80 1.90 11.62 -6.26
CA GLY A 80 1.38 12.54 -7.25
C GLY A 80 2.21 13.82 -7.36
N GLU A 81 1.57 14.97 -7.16
CA GLU A 81 2.22 16.30 -7.14
C GLU A 81 2.72 16.72 -5.74
N GLY A 82 2.70 15.80 -4.74
CA GLY A 82 3.37 15.97 -3.46
C GLY A 82 2.57 16.67 -2.38
N TYR A 83 1.26 16.51 -2.35
CA TYR A 83 0.44 17.10 -1.29
C TYR A 83 0.90 16.65 0.11
N TYR A 84 1.07 15.34 0.32
CA TYR A 84 1.62 14.83 1.58
C TYR A 84 3.12 14.99 1.66
N THR A 85 3.86 14.79 0.58
CA THR A 85 5.32 14.89 0.53
C THR A 85 5.83 16.20 1.16
N VAL A 86 5.27 17.35 0.75
CA VAL A 86 5.67 18.68 1.27
C VAL A 86 5.41 18.78 2.76
N ARG A 87 4.23 18.37 3.21
CA ARG A 87 3.81 18.47 4.61
C ARG A 87 4.54 17.49 5.53
N LEU A 88 4.87 16.29 5.01
CA LEU A 88 5.72 15.32 5.69
C LEU A 88 7.15 15.86 5.81
N SER A 89 7.71 16.45 4.73
CA SER A 89 9.04 17.08 4.74
C SER A 89 9.17 18.14 5.82
N GLU A 90 8.17 18.98 5.93
CA GLU A 90 8.10 20.01 6.96
C GLU A 90 7.97 19.42 8.38
N ARG A 91 7.14 18.38 8.53
CA ARG A 91 6.85 17.75 9.83
C ARG A 91 8.04 16.96 10.38
N VAL A 92 8.75 16.19 9.54
CA VAL A 92 9.92 15.42 9.98
C VAL A 92 11.18 16.27 10.16
N GLY A 93 11.18 17.50 9.69
CA GLY A 93 12.27 18.44 9.84
C GLY A 93 13.56 18.08 9.08
N SER A 94 14.64 18.80 9.35
CA SER A 94 15.92 18.64 8.63
C SER A 94 16.63 17.31 8.94
N ASP A 95 16.39 16.75 10.09
CA ASP A 95 17.02 15.49 10.54
C ASP A 95 16.24 14.25 10.04
N GLY A 96 14.95 14.43 9.69
CA GLY A 96 14.12 13.42 9.07
C GLY A 96 14.31 13.28 7.56
N ARG A 97 13.65 12.30 6.97
CA ARG A 97 13.70 12.04 5.52
C ARG A 97 12.31 11.67 5.00
N VAL A 98 12.02 12.09 3.77
CA VAL A 98 10.82 11.69 3.04
C VAL A 98 11.22 11.08 1.70
N LEU A 99 10.69 9.88 1.41
CA LEU A 99 10.74 9.29 0.08
C LEU A 99 9.36 9.41 -0.55
N ALA A 100 9.25 10.18 -1.62
CA ALA A 100 8.06 10.28 -2.45
C ALA A 100 8.15 9.29 -3.61
N GLN A 101 7.18 8.38 -3.70
CA GLN A 101 7.15 7.35 -4.73
C GLN A 101 5.84 7.45 -5.51
N ASP A 102 5.91 7.26 -6.82
CA ASP A 102 4.76 7.13 -7.71
C ASP A 102 5.13 6.22 -8.90
N ILE A 103 4.13 5.69 -9.59
CA ILE A 103 4.30 4.95 -10.85
C ILE A 103 4.20 5.88 -12.07
N ASP A 104 3.64 7.08 -11.90
CA ASP A 104 3.53 8.09 -12.95
C ASP A 104 4.79 8.97 -13.01
N ARG A 105 5.61 8.73 -14.04
CA ARG A 105 6.83 9.49 -14.28
C ARG A 105 6.59 11.00 -14.45
N GLU A 106 5.50 11.39 -15.12
CA GLU A 106 5.19 12.80 -15.34
C GLU A 106 4.79 13.50 -14.03
N ALA A 107 4.05 12.81 -13.15
CA ALA A 107 3.75 13.31 -11.81
C ALA A 107 5.04 13.52 -11.01
N LEU A 108 5.96 12.55 -11.03
CA LEU A 108 7.26 12.67 -10.36
C LEU A 108 8.14 13.80 -10.92
N GLU A 109 8.09 14.06 -12.22
CA GLU A 109 8.78 15.21 -12.81
C GLU A 109 8.20 16.55 -12.33
N ARG A 110 6.87 16.63 -12.18
CA ARG A 110 6.21 17.82 -11.59
C ARG A 110 6.59 17.98 -10.12
N LEU A 111 6.57 16.88 -9.38
CA LEU A 111 7.01 16.86 -7.99
C LEU A 111 8.48 17.27 -7.84
N GLY A 112 9.38 16.80 -8.71
CA GLY A 112 10.79 17.18 -8.70
C GLY A 112 10.99 18.69 -8.83
N ARG A 113 10.29 19.33 -9.77
CA ARG A 113 10.29 20.79 -9.89
C ARG A 113 9.76 21.51 -8.66
N ARG A 114 8.77 20.92 -7.99
CA ARG A 114 8.22 21.46 -6.73
C ARG A 114 9.25 21.35 -5.60
N VAL A 115 9.89 20.19 -5.44
CA VAL A 115 10.93 19.95 -4.43
C VAL A 115 12.08 20.95 -4.57
N GLU A 116 12.57 21.18 -5.79
CA GLU A 116 13.61 22.18 -6.06
C GLU A 116 13.13 23.61 -5.73
N LYS A 117 11.95 23.99 -6.20
CA LYS A 117 11.37 25.33 -5.98
C LYS A 117 11.16 25.64 -4.50
N GLU A 118 10.67 24.66 -3.74
CA GLU A 118 10.35 24.79 -2.32
C GLU A 118 11.55 24.47 -1.42
N ARG A 119 12.69 24.04 -1.99
CA ARG A 119 13.95 23.70 -1.31
C ARG A 119 13.77 22.62 -0.23
N LEU A 120 13.12 21.53 -0.60
CA LEU A 120 12.86 20.40 0.30
C LEU A 120 14.07 19.44 0.29
N ASP A 121 15.15 19.83 0.99
CA ASP A 121 16.45 19.13 0.95
C ASP A 121 16.41 17.74 1.60
N ASN A 122 15.36 17.41 2.35
CA ASN A 122 15.13 16.13 3.01
C ASN A 122 14.19 15.19 2.20
N VAL A 123 13.81 15.56 0.97
CA VAL A 123 12.95 14.77 0.08
C VAL A 123 13.74 14.06 -0.99
N SER A 124 13.49 12.78 -1.17
CA SER A 124 13.94 11.97 -2.30
C SER A 124 12.76 11.48 -3.11
N ILE A 125 12.95 11.33 -4.43
CA ILE A 125 11.89 10.91 -5.36
C ILE A 125 12.28 9.58 -5.99
N LYS A 126 11.31 8.67 -6.10
CA LYS A 126 11.52 7.34 -6.69
C LYS A 126 10.36 6.91 -7.58
N LEU A 127 10.67 6.41 -8.75
CA LEU A 127 9.73 5.69 -9.60
C LEU A 127 9.59 4.26 -9.07
N GLY A 128 8.37 3.80 -8.88
CA GLY A 128 8.05 2.42 -8.53
C GLY A 128 7.31 1.71 -9.66
N ASP A 129 6.92 0.46 -9.41
CA ASP A 129 6.13 -0.36 -10.30
C ASP A 129 4.76 -0.68 -9.68
N VAL A 130 3.81 -1.16 -10.48
CA VAL A 130 2.44 -1.43 -10.03
C VAL A 130 2.35 -2.54 -8.97
N ASP A 131 3.34 -3.42 -8.92
CA ASP A 131 3.44 -4.55 -8.01
C ASP A 131 4.60 -4.42 -7.01
N ASP A 132 5.45 -3.38 -7.16
CA ASP A 132 6.62 -3.15 -6.31
C ASP A 132 6.87 -1.65 -6.09
N PRO A 133 6.69 -1.14 -4.87
CA PRO A 133 7.04 0.25 -4.56
C PRO A 133 8.56 0.50 -4.56
N GLN A 134 9.39 -0.55 -4.68
CA GLN A 134 10.85 -0.52 -4.74
C GLN A 134 11.52 0.22 -3.56
N LEU A 135 10.97 0.07 -2.38
CA LEU A 135 11.46 0.74 -1.17
C LEU A 135 12.67 0.01 -0.58
N PRO A 136 13.64 0.74 0.00
CA PRO A 136 14.73 0.12 0.76
C PRO A 136 14.19 -0.57 2.02
N ALA A 137 14.78 -1.74 2.35
CA ALA A 137 14.40 -2.49 3.54
C ALA A 137 14.76 -1.75 4.84
N ASP A 138 14.01 -2.03 5.92
CA ASP A 138 14.22 -1.56 7.29
C ASP A 138 14.44 -0.04 7.41
N SER A 139 13.75 0.76 6.59
CA SER A 139 14.05 2.17 6.40
C SER A 139 12.98 3.13 6.92
N PHE A 140 11.73 2.73 7.00
CA PHE A 140 10.64 3.68 7.23
C PHE A 140 9.93 3.47 8.56
N ASP A 141 9.82 4.58 9.33
CA ASP A 141 8.98 4.65 10.51
C ASP A 141 7.51 4.72 10.14
N ARG A 142 7.17 5.40 9.04
CA ARG A 142 5.80 5.50 8.51
C ARG A 142 5.79 5.43 6.98
N ILE A 143 4.87 4.64 6.44
CA ILE A 143 4.59 4.58 5.01
C ILE A 143 3.14 5.00 4.82
N PHE A 144 2.90 6.04 4.01
CA PHE A 144 1.58 6.60 3.74
C PHE A 144 1.04 6.10 2.41
N LEU A 145 -0.18 5.59 2.42
CA LEU A 145 -1.01 5.21 1.28
C LEU A 145 -2.30 6.02 1.38
N VAL A 146 -2.33 7.21 0.76
CA VAL A 146 -3.43 8.15 0.94
C VAL A 146 -4.22 8.32 -0.34
N HIS A 147 -5.47 7.85 -0.33
CA HIS A 147 -6.39 7.88 -1.47
C HIS A 147 -5.83 7.24 -2.75
N MET A 148 -5.02 6.17 -2.60
CA MET A 148 -4.38 5.49 -3.74
C MET A 148 -4.48 3.97 -3.69
N TYR A 149 -4.67 3.36 -2.50
CA TYR A 149 -4.61 1.91 -2.38
C TYR A 149 -5.69 1.19 -3.21
N HIS A 150 -6.85 1.79 -3.38
CA HIS A 150 -7.92 1.27 -4.24
C HIS A 150 -7.56 1.22 -5.75
N GLU A 151 -6.47 1.89 -6.16
CA GLU A 151 -5.94 1.89 -7.54
C GLU A 151 -4.84 0.82 -7.75
N VAL A 152 -4.38 0.15 -6.68
CA VAL A 152 -3.34 -0.88 -6.78
C VAL A 152 -3.91 -2.13 -7.45
N THR A 153 -3.34 -2.47 -8.62
CA THR A 153 -3.77 -3.62 -9.44
C THR A 153 -3.25 -4.95 -8.93
N GLU A 154 -2.08 -4.95 -8.28
CA GLU A 154 -1.42 -6.14 -7.73
C GLU A 154 -1.21 -6.01 -6.21
N PRO A 155 -2.32 -5.92 -5.40
CA PRO A 155 -2.23 -5.54 -4.00
C PRO A 155 -1.41 -6.52 -3.15
N TYR A 156 -1.47 -7.81 -3.42
CA TYR A 156 -0.75 -8.81 -2.63
C TYR A 156 0.76 -8.76 -2.89
N ALA A 157 1.17 -8.65 -4.16
CA ALA A 157 2.57 -8.48 -4.54
C ALA A 157 3.14 -7.17 -4.00
N PHE A 158 2.37 -6.07 -4.15
CA PHE A 158 2.71 -4.74 -3.67
C PHE A 158 2.90 -4.72 -2.14
N LEU A 159 1.94 -5.20 -1.37
CA LEU A 159 2.01 -5.24 0.10
C LEU A 159 3.13 -6.16 0.57
N TRP A 160 3.29 -7.32 -0.07
CA TRP A 160 4.34 -8.26 0.29
C TRP A 160 5.74 -7.64 0.12
N ARG A 161 5.97 -6.85 -0.93
CA ARG A 161 7.22 -6.13 -1.17
C ARG A 161 7.36 -4.87 -0.33
N LEU A 162 6.25 -4.27 0.08
CA LEU A 162 6.26 -3.16 1.02
C LEU A 162 6.63 -3.59 2.45
N TRP A 163 6.29 -4.84 2.84
CA TRP A 163 6.50 -5.34 4.19
C TRP A 163 7.95 -5.17 4.71
N PRO A 164 9.01 -5.55 3.97
CA PRO A 164 10.38 -5.41 4.45
C PRO A 164 10.88 -3.97 4.56
N ALA A 165 10.19 -3.00 3.95
CA ALA A 165 10.60 -1.60 3.99
C ALA A 165 10.37 -0.93 5.35
N LEU A 166 9.44 -1.45 6.15
CA LEU A 166 9.19 -0.92 7.49
C LEU A 166 10.38 -1.15 8.43
N ALA A 167 10.76 -0.14 9.17
CA ALA A 167 11.62 -0.26 10.33
C ALA A 167 10.95 -1.15 11.40
N ARG A 168 11.70 -1.50 12.48
CA ARG A 168 11.22 -2.44 13.50
C ARG A 168 9.86 -2.09 14.08
N GLU A 169 9.61 -0.82 14.39
CA GLU A 169 8.33 -0.29 14.91
C GLU A 169 7.56 0.49 13.83
N GLY A 170 7.95 0.29 12.57
CA GLY A 170 7.38 0.98 11.43
C GLY A 170 5.93 0.60 11.19
N GLN A 171 5.17 1.52 10.63
CA GLN A 171 3.73 1.35 10.40
C GLN A 171 3.31 1.86 9.03
N VAL A 172 2.32 1.19 8.44
CA VAL A 172 1.64 1.66 7.24
C VAL A 172 0.40 2.42 7.65
N ILE A 173 0.23 3.60 7.09
CA ILE A 173 -0.89 4.49 7.28
C ILE A 173 -1.73 4.50 6.00
N VAL A 174 -2.97 4.08 6.10
CA VAL A 174 -3.92 4.12 4.98
C VAL A 174 -5.01 5.15 5.29
N VAL A 175 -5.23 6.05 4.36
CA VAL A 175 -6.40 6.94 4.36
C VAL A 175 -7.16 6.70 3.09
N ASP A 176 -8.41 6.27 3.22
CA ASP A 176 -9.24 6.00 2.05
C ASP A 176 -10.72 6.23 2.37
N THR A 177 -11.59 5.99 1.42
CA THR A 177 -13.04 6.17 1.52
C THR A 177 -13.72 4.81 1.55
N ASP A 178 -14.71 4.62 2.44
CA ASP A 178 -15.55 3.42 2.44
C ASP A 178 -16.53 3.47 1.25
N ARG A 179 -16.08 2.93 0.13
CA ARG A 179 -16.81 2.86 -1.14
C ARG A 179 -16.40 1.61 -1.92
N PRO A 180 -17.20 1.17 -2.90
CA PRO A 180 -16.76 0.19 -3.88
C PRO A 180 -15.45 0.61 -4.56
N THR A 181 -14.60 -0.37 -4.85
CA THR A 181 -13.24 -0.11 -5.37
C THR A 181 -13.23 0.47 -6.78
N ASP A 182 -14.29 0.32 -7.55
CA ASP A 182 -14.52 0.99 -8.84
C ASP A 182 -15.05 2.44 -8.71
N GLN A 183 -15.25 2.91 -7.47
CA GLN A 183 -15.76 4.26 -7.16
C GLN A 183 -14.77 5.07 -6.30
N HIS A 184 -13.47 4.85 -6.48
CA HIS A 184 -12.38 5.51 -5.78
C HIS A 184 -12.50 5.42 -4.26
N GLY A 185 -12.45 4.19 -3.77
CA GLY A 185 -12.44 3.85 -2.35
C GLY A 185 -12.19 2.37 -2.14
N ILE A 186 -12.10 1.94 -0.91
CA ILE A 186 -12.02 0.53 -0.54
C ILE A 186 -12.78 0.29 0.76
N PRO A 187 -13.71 -0.70 0.80
CA PRO A 187 -14.39 -1.05 2.04
C PRO A 187 -13.39 -1.52 3.10
N PRO A 188 -13.48 -1.04 4.35
CA PRO A 188 -12.52 -1.39 5.42
C PRO A 188 -12.31 -2.89 5.62
N LYS A 189 -13.36 -3.70 5.50
CA LYS A 189 -13.25 -5.16 5.64
C LYS A 189 -12.34 -5.79 4.58
N LEU A 190 -12.41 -5.29 3.34
CA LEU A 190 -11.55 -5.76 2.25
C LEU A 190 -10.11 -5.32 2.47
N LEU A 191 -9.91 -4.05 2.82
CA LEU A 191 -8.59 -3.53 3.17
C LEU A 191 -7.93 -4.36 4.28
N PHE A 192 -8.67 -4.65 5.36
CA PHE A 192 -8.13 -5.43 6.49
C PHE A 192 -7.74 -6.84 6.07
N CYS A 193 -8.57 -7.48 5.24
CA CYS A 193 -8.26 -8.82 4.74
C CYS A 193 -7.02 -8.82 3.85
N GLU A 194 -6.92 -7.91 2.87
CA GLU A 194 -5.77 -7.84 1.96
C GLU A 194 -4.46 -7.58 2.72
N PHE A 195 -4.48 -6.69 3.72
CA PHE A 195 -3.32 -6.43 4.59
C PHE A 195 -2.95 -7.64 5.45
N ASP A 196 -3.95 -8.31 6.06
CA ASP A 196 -3.74 -9.51 6.89
C ASP A 196 -3.11 -10.64 6.07
N GLN A 197 -3.63 -10.88 4.85
CA GLN A 197 -3.09 -11.88 3.93
C GLN A 197 -1.65 -11.59 3.50
N ALA A 198 -1.21 -10.34 3.50
CA ALA A 198 0.15 -9.94 3.15
C ALA A 198 1.10 -9.81 4.35
N GLY A 199 0.68 -10.24 5.56
CA GLY A 199 1.52 -10.25 6.76
C GLY A 199 1.50 -8.95 7.56
N PHE A 200 0.42 -8.17 7.46
CA PHE A 200 0.19 -6.99 8.31
C PHE A 200 -0.93 -7.24 9.30
N LYS A 201 -0.85 -6.60 10.46
CA LYS A 201 -1.91 -6.59 11.48
C LYS A 201 -2.48 -5.19 11.64
N LEU A 202 -3.78 -5.08 11.72
CA LEU A 202 -4.46 -3.82 12.06
C LEU A 202 -4.11 -3.42 13.50
N ILE A 203 -3.63 -2.18 13.67
CA ILE A 203 -3.35 -1.57 14.98
C ILE A 203 -4.50 -0.65 15.38
N GLU A 204 -4.98 0.14 14.44
CA GLU A 204 -6.00 1.15 14.71
C GLU A 204 -6.87 1.41 13.48
N PHE A 205 -8.15 1.65 13.69
CA PHE A 205 -9.09 2.09 12.68
C PHE A 205 -9.99 3.19 13.25
N ILE A 206 -10.10 4.30 12.50
CA ILE A 206 -10.89 5.46 12.89
C ILE A 206 -11.70 5.95 11.70
N GLU A 207 -13.03 5.96 11.81
CA GLU A 207 -13.86 6.66 10.84
C GLU A 207 -13.62 8.16 10.94
N LYS A 208 -13.38 8.81 9.81
CA LYS A 208 -13.02 10.23 9.72
C LYS A 208 -13.90 10.98 8.72
N PRO A 209 -15.19 11.21 9.06
CA PRO A 209 -16.10 11.90 8.15
C PRO A 209 -15.68 13.33 7.85
N ASP A 210 -14.92 13.97 8.73
CA ASP A 210 -14.35 15.32 8.56
C ASP A 210 -13.28 15.40 7.44
N ILE A 211 -12.65 14.27 7.10
CA ILE A 211 -11.77 14.15 5.92
C ILE A 211 -12.39 13.30 4.81
N LYS A 212 -13.67 12.96 4.93
CA LYS A 212 -14.46 12.17 3.97
C LYS A 212 -13.95 10.73 3.77
N GLY A 213 -13.50 10.08 4.83
CA GLY A 213 -13.01 8.73 4.73
C GLY A 213 -12.73 8.12 6.09
N TYR A 214 -11.73 7.28 6.14
CA TYR A 214 -11.24 6.64 7.35
C TYR A 214 -9.70 6.70 7.40
N PHE A 215 -9.18 6.48 8.58
CA PHE A 215 -7.77 6.25 8.88
C PHE A 215 -7.60 4.81 9.35
N ALA A 216 -6.66 4.09 8.78
CA ALA A 216 -6.25 2.77 9.25
C ALA A 216 -4.74 2.71 9.42
N ARG A 217 -4.27 2.05 10.48
CA ARG A 217 -2.87 1.90 10.82
C ARG A 217 -2.53 0.43 10.98
N PHE A 218 -1.49 -0.02 10.28
CA PHE A 218 -1.05 -1.40 10.28
C PHE A 218 0.42 -1.49 10.70
N GLY A 219 0.74 -2.56 11.42
CA GLY A 219 2.11 -2.96 11.70
C GLY A 219 2.41 -4.31 11.07
N ARG A 220 3.70 -4.71 11.07
CA ARG A 220 4.08 -6.05 10.62
C ARG A 220 3.53 -7.12 11.57
N GLN A 221 3.12 -8.26 11.03
CA GLN A 221 3.01 -9.52 11.79
C GLN A 221 4.42 -10.02 12.12
N GLU A 222 4.56 -11.03 12.97
CA GLU A 222 5.86 -11.60 13.35
C GLU A 222 6.55 -12.23 12.14
N GLU A 223 5.77 -12.90 11.28
CA GLU A 223 6.23 -13.55 10.08
C GLU A 223 5.48 -13.01 8.86
N ARG A 224 6.18 -12.89 7.73
CA ARG A 224 5.58 -12.59 6.44
C ARG A 224 5.22 -13.91 5.77
N PRO A 225 3.99 -14.11 5.27
CA PRO A 225 3.60 -15.34 4.58
C PRO A 225 4.44 -15.54 3.31
N GLU A 226 4.62 -16.78 2.90
CA GLU A 226 5.15 -17.06 1.57
C GLU A 226 4.11 -16.71 0.50
N PRO A 227 4.52 -16.26 -0.70
CA PRO A 227 3.57 -15.87 -1.75
C PRO A 227 2.49 -16.89 -2.05
N GLY A 228 2.85 -18.20 -2.00
CA GLY A 228 1.92 -19.30 -2.26
C GLY A 228 0.89 -19.56 -1.16
N GLU A 229 1.03 -18.96 0.02
CA GLU A 229 0.10 -19.06 1.15
C GLU A 229 -0.97 -17.96 1.12
N ILE A 230 -0.71 -16.90 0.36
CA ILE A 230 -1.62 -15.77 0.23
C ILE A 230 -2.86 -16.17 -0.57
N THR A 231 -4.03 -15.82 -0.07
CA THR A 231 -5.31 -16.07 -0.74
C THR A 231 -6.04 -14.77 -1.04
N ALA A 232 -6.74 -14.74 -2.18
CA ALA A 232 -7.51 -13.55 -2.53
C ALA A 232 -8.66 -13.32 -1.55
N CYS A 233 -8.80 -12.07 -1.13
CA CYS A 233 -9.93 -11.62 -0.32
C CYS A 233 -11.12 -11.26 -1.20
N SER A 234 -12.31 -11.66 -0.79
CA SER A 234 -13.56 -11.25 -1.44
C SER A 234 -14.50 -10.60 -0.45
N LEU A 235 -15.31 -9.66 -0.91
CA LEU A 235 -16.40 -9.07 -0.12
C LEU A 235 -17.61 -9.99 -0.10
N GLY A 236 -17.54 -11.28 -0.23
CA GLY A 236 -18.66 -12.21 -0.21
C GLY A 236 -19.93 -11.62 -0.82
N SER A 237 -20.58 -12.24 -1.74
CA SER A 237 -21.90 -11.80 -2.21
C SER A 237 -22.86 -11.71 -1.01
N GLN A 238 -23.23 -10.46 -0.63
CA GLN A 238 -24.29 -10.22 0.33
C GLN A 238 -25.64 -10.66 -0.23
#